data_16bcb4e4b4118968c6a6c2e3cff1c537
#
_entry.id   16bcb4e4b4118968c6a6c2e3cff1c537
#
_cell.length_a   1.000
_cell.length_b   1.000
_cell.length_c   1.000
_cell.angle_alpha   90.00
_cell.angle_beta   90.00
_cell.angle_gamma   90.00
#
_symmetry.space_group_name_H-M   'P 1'
#
loop_
_entity.id
_entity.type
_entity.pdbx_description
1 polymer ?
#
loop_
_entity_poly.entity_id
_entity_poly.type
_entity_poly.pdbx_seq_one_letter_code
_entity_poly.pdbx_strand_id
1 'polypeptide(L)'
;MKEELFSCLENGQYERAKELLLQPFENGLKNTHQNPKWHGEDDVLAHTNMGVEKLLRLPEFSKLEKRKQNELFCAAVLHDIGKPVCTKQIDGEWKSPHHAVKGAMLAREYLWRDFGMAGEPELMQFRETVCLLIRYHDDPLHFMKYEDVQRRIRRIAANGELVPDFSLEMLHLLSQADTRGRICEDKSDSITNLELFAELCKSLFCFDKPSSFPDKYTEFSYLNGKNITPELPFYNDTWGEVILMSALPGTGKDTYIKEHFSHLPMISPDEIRKELGIRPTGNQGKVITLAKERFYGGLFVRA
;
A
#
# COMPACT_ATOMS: atom_id res chain seq x y z
N MET A 1 -13.15 -5.92 21.06
CA MET A 1 -12.96 -4.85 20.03
C MET A 1 -13.29 -5.33 18.61
N LYS A 2 -12.72 -6.45 18.08
CA LYS A 2 -13.01 -6.94 16.72
C LYS A 2 -14.51 -7.12 16.46
N GLU A 3 -15.16 -7.91 17.28
CA GLU A 3 -16.61 -8.23 17.15
C GLU A 3 -17.48 -6.97 17.26
N GLU A 4 -17.13 -6.06 18.17
CA GLU A 4 -17.84 -4.79 18.33
C GLU A 4 -17.66 -3.90 17.09
N LEU A 5 -16.44 -3.78 16.55
CA LEU A 5 -16.18 -3.02 15.32
C LEU A 5 -17.01 -3.56 14.16
N PHE A 6 -16.92 -4.87 13.88
CA PHE A 6 -17.67 -5.46 12.77
C PHE A 6 -19.19 -5.35 12.97
N SER A 7 -19.68 -5.54 14.21
CA SER A 7 -21.10 -5.31 14.52
C SER A 7 -21.52 -3.88 14.23
N CYS A 8 -20.72 -2.88 14.61
CA CYS A 8 -21.00 -1.48 14.31
C CYS A 8 -21.02 -1.21 12.80
N LEU A 9 -20.03 -1.73 12.06
CA LEU A 9 -19.92 -1.55 10.62
C LEU A 9 -21.11 -2.17 9.88
N GLU A 10 -21.50 -3.40 10.21
CA GLU A 10 -22.64 -4.10 9.59
C GLU A 10 -23.97 -3.38 9.85
N ASN A 11 -24.15 -2.84 11.04
CA ASN A 11 -25.37 -2.11 11.43
C ASN A 11 -25.35 -0.62 11.05
N GLY A 12 -24.31 -0.14 10.36
CA GLY A 12 -24.20 1.28 9.96
C GLY A 12 -23.97 2.24 11.12
N GLN A 13 -23.50 1.75 12.26
CA GLN A 13 -23.20 2.55 13.46
C GLN A 13 -21.79 3.20 13.30
N TYR A 14 -21.64 3.99 12.26
CA TYR A 14 -20.34 4.54 11.83
C TYR A 14 -19.68 5.45 12.88
N GLU A 15 -20.47 6.23 13.65
CA GLU A 15 -19.90 7.05 14.74
C GLU A 15 -19.22 6.18 15.79
N ARG A 16 -19.87 5.11 16.24
CA ARG A 16 -19.27 4.18 17.22
C ARG A 16 -18.05 3.44 16.65
N ALA A 17 -18.11 3.01 15.40
CA ALA A 17 -16.97 2.40 14.72
C ALA A 17 -15.77 3.37 14.61
N LYS A 18 -16.02 4.65 14.30
CA LYS A 18 -15.00 5.70 14.26
C LYS A 18 -14.35 5.92 15.62
N GLU A 19 -15.14 6.02 16.69
CA GLU A 19 -14.60 6.13 18.07
C GLU A 19 -13.66 4.98 18.41
N LEU A 20 -14.07 3.73 18.13
CA LEU A 20 -13.25 2.54 18.39
C LEU A 20 -11.91 2.59 17.63
N LEU A 21 -11.93 3.02 16.36
CA LEU A 21 -10.75 3.09 15.51
C LEU A 21 -9.81 4.25 15.89
N LEU A 22 -10.35 5.40 16.31
CA LEU A 22 -9.56 6.59 16.60
C LEU A 22 -9.01 6.64 18.03
N GLN A 23 -9.57 5.88 18.97
CA GLN A 23 -9.24 5.96 20.40
C GLN A 23 -7.73 6.12 20.69
N PRO A 24 -6.81 5.30 20.13
CA PRO A 24 -5.40 5.44 20.47
C PRO A 24 -4.69 6.59 19.72
N PHE A 25 -5.29 7.15 18.69
CA PHE A 25 -4.70 8.18 17.81
C PHE A 25 -5.27 9.58 18.05
N GLU A 26 -6.44 9.70 18.65
CA GLU A 26 -7.21 10.93 18.78
C GLU A 26 -6.39 12.10 19.32
N ASN A 27 -5.69 11.90 20.43
CA ASN A 27 -4.88 12.95 21.02
C ASN A 27 -3.72 13.39 20.13
N GLY A 28 -3.09 12.45 19.42
CA GLY A 28 -2.03 12.76 18.44
C GLY A 28 -2.56 13.57 17.27
N LEU A 29 -3.69 13.17 16.70
CA LEU A 29 -4.33 13.86 15.57
C LEU A 29 -4.76 15.29 15.95
N LYS A 30 -5.37 15.47 17.12
CA LYS A 30 -5.81 16.77 17.64
C LYS A 30 -4.66 17.75 17.87
N ASN A 31 -3.50 17.25 18.25
CA ASN A 31 -2.32 18.08 18.52
C ASN A 31 -1.36 18.22 17.34
N THR A 32 -1.76 17.79 16.15
CA THR A 32 -0.93 17.86 14.95
C THR A 32 -1.31 19.06 14.09
N HIS A 33 -0.37 19.99 13.94
CA HIS A 33 -0.54 21.15 13.07
C HIS A 33 -0.57 20.76 11.60
N GLN A 34 -1.38 21.50 10.83
CA GLN A 34 -1.48 21.37 9.38
C GLN A 34 -1.05 22.65 8.69
N ASN A 35 -0.76 22.57 7.38
CA ASN A 35 -0.47 23.78 6.60
C ASN A 35 -1.79 24.54 6.35
N PRO A 36 -1.93 25.79 6.86
CA PRO A 36 -3.18 26.54 6.75
C PRO A 36 -3.63 26.82 5.31
N LYS A 37 -2.69 26.80 4.36
CA LYS A 37 -2.99 26.99 2.93
C LYS A 37 -3.91 25.88 2.39
N TRP A 38 -3.73 24.65 2.88
CA TRP A 38 -4.43 23.45 2.40
C TRP A 38 -5.45 22.92 3.40
N HIS A 39 -5.36 23.34 4.66
CA HIS A 39 -6.13 22.85 5.80
C HIS A 39 -6.49 24.02 6.71
N GLY A 40 -7.60 24.68 6.42
CA GLY A 40 -8.17 25.73 7.26
C GLY A 40 -9.01 25.20 8.43
N GLU A 41 -9.09 23.89 8.60
CA GLU A 41 -9.85 23.16 9.62
C GLU A 41 -9.06 22.86 10.89
N ASP A 42 -8.15 23.70 11.32
CA ASP A 42 -7.36 23.66 12.54
C ASP A 42 -6.42 22.45 12.72
N ASP A 43 -6.95 21.24 12.95
CA ASP A 43 -6.16 20.04 13.28
C ASP A 43 -6.54 18.82 12.42
N VAL A 44 -5.73 17.76 12.51
CA VAL A 44 -5.91 16.55 11.70
C VAL A 44 -7.15 15.76 12.12
N LEU A 45 -7.57 15.82 13.38
CA LEU A 45 -8.79 15.15 13.84
C LEU A 45 -10.04 15.80 13.25
N ALA A 46 -10.08 17.14 13.23
CA ALA A 46 -11.16 17.89 12.59
C ALA A 46 -11.25 17.55 11.10
N HIS A 47 -10.11 17.56 10.39
CA HIS A 47 -10.00 17.15 9.00
C HIS A 47 -10.53 15.73 8.78
N THR A 48 -10.05 14.74 9.56
CA THR A 48 -10.49 13.35 9.48
C THR A 48 -12.00 13.21 9.64
N ASN A 49 -12.58 13.89 10.64
CA ASN A 49 -14.03 13.87 10.86
C ASN A 49 -14.80 14.43 9.66
N MET A 50 -14.33 15.54 9.09
CA MET A 50 -14.94 16.13 7.89
C MET A 50 -14.83 15.22 6.68
N GLY A 51 -13.68 14.58 6.46
CA GLY A 51 -13.47 13.62 5.37
C GLY A 51 -14.41 12.41 5.48
N VAL A 52 -14.54 11.83 6.68
CA VAL A 52 -15.46 10.71 6.94
C VAL A 52 -16.91 11.14 6.68
N GLU A 53 -17.32 12.32 7.15
CA GLU A 53 -18.67 12.85 6.88
C GLU A 53 -18.94 13.00 5.37
N LYS A 54 -17.95 13.50 4.62
CA LYS A 54 -18.08 13.62 3.16
C LYS A 54 -18.16 12.24 2.48
N LEU A 55 -17.36 11.26 2.91
CA LEU A 55 -17.43 9.90 2.39
C LEU A 55 -18.83 9.31 2.52
N LEU A 56 -19.41 9.36 3.71
CA LEU A 56 -20.74 8.80 3.99
C LEU A 56 -21.87 9.47 3.17
N ARG A 57 -21.64 10.66 2.64
CA ARG A 57 -22.57 11.40 1.78
C ARG A 57 -22.35 11.21 0.29
N LEU A 58 -21.27 10.51 -0.14
CA LEU A 58 -21.05 10.21 -1.55
C LEU A 58 -22.07 9.18 -2.04
N PRO A 59 -22.82 9.48 -3.13
CA PRO A 59 -23.75 8.49 -3.69
C PRO A 59 -23.07 7.20 -4.14
N GLU A 60 -21.82 7.29 -4.60
CA GLU A 60 -21.00 6.17 -5.03
C GLU A 60 -20.66 5.23 -3.86
N PHE A 61 -20.40 5.77 -2.67
CA PHE A 61 -20.16 4.98 -1.47
C PHE A 61 -21.32 4.04 -1.15
N SER A 62 -22.56 4.54 -1.24
CA SER A 62 -23.75 3.73 -0.95
C SER A 62 -24.03 2.63 -1.97
N LYS A 63 -23.41 2.70 -3.17
CA LYS A 63 -23.52 1.68 -4.23
C LYS A 63 -22.52 0.54 -4.10
N LEU A 64 -21.46 0.74 -3.31
CA LEU A 64 -20.47 -0.31 -3.06
C LEU A 64 -21.10 -1.48 -2.28
N GLU A 65 -20.56 -2.67 -2.46
CA GLU A 65 -20.85 -3.79 -1.60
C GLU A 65 -20.50 -3.49 -0.14
N LYS A 66 -21.25 -4.04 0.80
CA LYS A 66 -21.11 -3.71 2.23
C LYS A 66 -19.69 -3.86 2.75
N ARG A 67 -19.00 -4.93 2.34
CA ARG A 67 -17.61 -5.16 2.70
C ARG A 67 -16.70 -4.01 2.24
N LYS A 68 -16.80 -3.60 0.99
CA LYS A 68 -16.03 -2.47 0.43
C LYS A 68 -16.38 -1.14 1.10
N GLN A 69 -17.66 -0.93 1.46
CA GLN A 69 -18.05 0.23 2.28
C GLN A 69 -17.32 0.24 3.62
N ASN A 70 -17.27 -0.90 4.31
CA ASN A 70 -16.64 -1.03 5.60
C ASN A 70 -15.12 -0.81 5.53
N GLU A 71 -14.46 -1.38 4.52
CA GLU A 71 -13.02 -1.19 4.26
C GLU A 71 -12.69 0.27 3.95
N LEU A 72 -13.47 0.90 3.07
CA LEU A 72 -13.28 2.29 2.68
C LEU A 72 -13.54 3.25 3.85
N PHE A 73 -14.56 2.96 4.67
CA PHE A 73 -14.82 3.71 5.89
C PHE A 73 -13.64 3.61 6.88
N CYS A 74 -13.15 2.40 7.15
CA CYS A 74 -11.98 2.23 8.03
C CYS A 74 -10.74 2.95 7.49
N ALA A 75 -10.52 2.91 6.17
CA ALA A 75 -9.44 3.65 5.54
C ALA A 75 -9.61 5.16 5.70
N ALA A 76 -10.81 5.71 5.53
CA ALA A 76 -11.10 7.13 5.72
C ALA A 76 -10.87 7.59 7.15
N VAL A 77 -11.22 6.75 8.14
CA VAL A 77 -10.96 7.06 9.56
C VAL A 77 -9.46 7.05 9.87
N LEU A 78 -8.68 6.17 9.25
CA LEU A 78 -7.27 5.92 9.59
C LEU A 78 -6.27 6.55 8.62
N HIS A 79 -6.70 7.24 7.53
CA HIS A 79 -5.80 7.66 6.45
C HIS A 79 -4.63 8.55 6.94
N ASP A 80 -4.89 9.38 7.92
CA ASP A 80 -3.98 10.41 8.40
C ASP A 80 -3.29 10.09 9.75
N ILE A 81 -3.44 8.89 10.30
CA ILE A 81 -2.80 8.51 11.57
C ILE A 81 -1.27 8.52 11.54
N GLY A 82 -0.68 8.65 10.36
CA GLY A 82 0.76 8.84 10.20
C GLY A 82 1.22 10.30 10.37
N LYS A 83 0.32 11.29 10.28
CA LYS A 83 0.68 12.73 10.39
C LYS A 83 1.33 13.08 11.73
N PRO A 84 0.82 12.63 12.92
CA PRO A 84 1.43 12.97 14.19
C PRO A 84 2.92 12.66 14.30
N VAL A 85 3.39 11.60 13.65
CA VAL A 85 4.81 11.17 13.69
C VAL A 85 5.63 11.69 12.52
N CYS A 86 5.00 12.24 11.49
CA CYS A 86 5.67 12.70 10.27
C CYS A 86 5.69 14.23 10.13
N THR A 87 4.81 14.95 10.82
CA THR A 87 4.66 16.40 10.69
C THR A 87 5.86 17.14 11.29
N LYS A 88 6.40 18.03 10.51
CA LYS A 88 7.51 18.92 10.89
C LYS A 88 7.50 20.20 10.08
N GLN A 89 8.17 21.23 10.57
CA GLN A 89 8.40 22.44 9.78
C GLN A 89 9.55 22.22 8.78
N ILE A 90 9.28 22.53 7.51
CA ILE A 90 10.27 22.51 6.42
C ILE A 90 10.09 23.83 5.67
N ASP A 91 11.11 24.64 5.61
CA ASP A 91 11.11 25.97 4.98
C ASP A 91 10.00 26.89 5.54
N GLY A 92 9.74 26.80 6.85
CA GLY A 92 8.72 27.62 7.54
C GLY A 92 7.29 27.12 7.39
N GLU A 93 7.04 26.06 6.62
CA GLU A 93 5.72 25.46 6.43
C GLU A 93 5.58 24.11 7.16
N TRP A 94 4.38 23.81 7.65
CA TRP A 94 4.06 22.50 8.18
C TRP A 94 3.90 21.49 7.04
N LYS A 95 4.69 20.42 7.04
CA LYS A 95 4.66 19.34 6.05
C LYS A 95 4.69 17.99 6.75
N SER A 96 4.02 17.00 6.17
CA SER A 96 3.94 15.64 6.71
C SER A 96 4.49 14.61 5.70
N PRO A 97 5.80 14.64 5.39
CA PRO A 97 6.37 13.76 4.37
C PRO A 97 6.20 12.29 4.77
N HIS A 98 5.80 11.46 3.78
CA HIS A 98 5.62 10.02 3.95
C HIS A 98 4.55 9.59 4.97
N HIS A 99 3.63 10.49 5.38
CA HIS A 99 2.59 10.17 6.35
C HIS A 99 1.69 9.01 5.89
N ALA A 100 1.36 8.93 4.62
CA ALA A 100 0.54 7.86 4.05
C ALA A 100 1.21 6.47 4.21
N VAL A 101 2.52 6.38 3.92
CA VAL A 101 3.29 5.13 4.12
C VAL A 101 3.38 4.76 5.60
N LYS A 102 3.69 5.75 6.45
CA LYS A 102 3.77 5.53 7.90
C LYS A 102 2.41 5.19 8.50
N GLY A 103 1.35 5.87 8.04
CA GLY A 103 -0.04 5.61 8.43
C GLY A 103 -0.46 4.19 8.10
N ALA A 104 -0.16 3.71 6.89
CA ALA A 104 -0.44 2.31 6.50
C ALA A 104 0.30 1.29 7.37
N MET A 105 1.54 1.57 7.79
CA MET A 105 2.28 0.70 8.70
C MET A 105 1.64 0.66 10.10
N LEU A 106 1.28 1.83 10.64
CA LEU A 106 0.60 1.94 11.93
C LEU A 106 -0.78 1.27 11.91
N ALA A 107 -1.57 1.50 10.85
CA ALA A 107 -2.87 0.87 10.68
C ALA A 107 -2.76 -0.66 10.63
N ARG A 108 -1.77 -1.20 9.87
CA ARG A 108 -1.54 -2.65 9.79
C ARG A 108 -1.23 -3.26 11.14
N GLU A 109 -0.33 -2.64 11.92
CA GLU A 109 0.03 -3.10 13.25
C GLU A 109 -1.18 -3.04 14.20
N TYR A 110 -1.92 -1.94 14.19
CA TYR A 110 -3.08 -1.71 15.02
C TYR A 110 -4.23 -2.69 14.71
N LEU A 111 -4.61 -2.82 13.44
CA LEU A 111 -5.67 -3.75 13.03
C LEU A 111 -5.28 -5.21 13.28
N TRP A 112 -3.99 -5.53 13.17
CA TRP A 112 -3.51 -6.87 13.50
C TRP A 112 -3.58 -7.15 15.00
N ARG A 113 -2.95 -6.29 15.84
CA ARG A 113 -2.77 -6.56 17.28
C ARG A 113 -4.02 -6.33 18.10
N ASP A 114 -4.67 -5.20 17.89
CA ASP A 114 -5.76 -4.74 18.74
C ASP A 114 -7.12 -5.27 18.27
N PHE A 115 -7.30 -5.44 16.96
CA PHE A 115 -8.51 -6.05 16.38
C PHE A 115 -8.34 -7.51 15.97
N GLY A 116 -7.15 -8.11 16.13
CA GLY A 116 -6.91 -9.52 15.82
C GLY A 116 -7.12 -9.89 14.36
N MET A 117 -6.92 -8.93 13.43
CA MET A 117 -7.08 -9.17 12.00
C MET A 117 -5.86 -9.89 11.42
N ALA A 118 -5.64 -11.14 11.89
CA ALA A 118 -4.55 -12.02 11.49
C ALA A 118 -5.05 -13.47 11.47
N GLY A 119 -4.37 -14.33 10.71
CA GLY A 119 -4.64 -15.78 10.69
C GLY A 119 -5.78 -16.21 9.78
N GLU A 120 -6.87 -15.45 9.71
CA GLU A 120 -7.99 -15.71 8.81
C GLU A 120 -7.79 -14.94 7.49
N PRO A 121 -7.79 -15.60 6.32
CA PRO A 121 -7.53 -14.94 5.03
C PRO A 121 -8.43 -13.73 4.76
N GLU A 122 -9.72 -13.84 5.10
CA GLU A 122 -10.69 -12.77 4.89
C GLU A 122 -10.41 -11.53 5.74
N LEU A 123 -10.00 -11.70 7.00
CA LEU A 123 -9.61 -10.61 7.88
C LEU A 123 -8.27 -9.99 7.44
N MET A 124 -7.35 -10.82 6.95
CA MET A 124 -6.09 -10.34 6.38
C MET A 124 -6.36 -9.49 5.12
N GLN A 125 -7.22 -9.94 4.22
CA GLN A 125 -7.60 -9.18 3.03
C GLN A 125 -8.25 -7.84 3.39
N PHE A 126 -9.21 -7.84 4.31
CA PHE A 126 -9.82 -6.61 4.84
C PHE A 126 -8.76 -5.62 5.33
N ARG A 127 -7.86 -6.08 6.20
CA ARG A 127 -6.77 -5.27 6.73
C ARG A 127 -5.87 -4.72 5.62
N GLU A 128 -5.44 -5.56 4.67
CA GLU A 128 -4.55 -5.14 3.59
C GLU A 128 -5.24 -4.17 2.62
N THR A 129 -6.54 -4.33 2.35
CA THR A 129 -7.31 -3.34 1.58
C THR A 129 -7.27 -1.97 2.27
N VAL A 130 -7.58 -1.92 3.57
CA VAL A 130 -7.51 -0.68 4.37
C VAL A 130 -6.11 -0.08 4.30
N CYS A 131 -5.07 -0.88 4.50
CA CYS A 131 -3.68 -0.43 4.46
C CYS A 131 -3.24 0.10 3.09
N LEU A 132 -3.66 -0.53 1.99
CA LEU A 132 -3.35 -0.07 0.64
C LEU A 132 -4.06 1.26 0.34
N LEU A 133 -5.33 1.40 0.73
CA LEU A 133 -6.07 2.65 0.58
C LEU A 133 -5.36 3.79 1.34
N ILE A 134 -4.96 3.57 2.59
CA ILE A 134 -4.20 4.54 3.37
C ILE A 134 -2.86 4.86 2.69
N ARG A 135 -2.13 3.86 2.21
CA ARG A 135 -0.81 4.04 1.61
C ARG A 135 -0.82 4.94 0.39
N TYR A 136 -1.87 4.87 -0.41
CA TYR A 136 -1.94 5.54 -1.70
C TYR A 136 -2.95 6.68 -1.76
N HIS A 137 -3.58 7.09 -0.63
CA HIS A 137 -4.68 8.05 -0.64
C HIS A 137 -4.32 9.43 -1.26
N ASP A 138 -3.04 9.83 -1.20
CA ASP A 138 -2.55 11.06 -1.83
C ASP A 138 -2.25 10.92 -3.34
N ASP A 139 -2.03 9.70 -3.83
CA ASP A 139 -1.64 9.46 -5.22
C ASP A 139 -2.64 10.02 -6.25
N PRO A 140 -3.99 9.87 -6.07
CA PRO A 140 -4.96 10.41 -7.01
C PRO A 140 -4.91 11.94 -7.16
N LEU A 141 -4.64 12.66 -6.10
CA LEU A 141 -4.54 14.13 -6.13
C LEU A 141 -3.24 14.60 -6.81
N HIS A 142 -2.18 13.79 -6.70
CA HIS A 142 -0.84 14.18 -7.13
C HIS A 142 -0.31 13.38 -8.32
N PHE A 143 -1.14 12.60 -9.00
CA PHE A 143 -0.71 11.66 -10.03
C PHE A 143 0.08 12.32 -11.20
N MET A 144 -0.26 13.55 -11.57
CA MET A 144 0.44 14.28 -12.63
C MET A 144 1.89 14.69 -12.30
N LYS A 145 2.32 14.56 -11.03
CA LYS A 145 3.70 14.83 -10.62
C LYS A 145 4.67 13.68 -10.95
N TYR A 146 4.16 12.51 -11.32
CA TYR A 146 5.00 11.37 -11.66
C TYR A 146 5.53 11.45 -13.09
N GLU A 147 6.80 11.10 -13.29
CA GLU A 147 7.45 11.07 -14.59
C GLU A 147 6.74 10.08 -15.56
N ASP A 148 6.37 8.91 -15.07
CA ASP A 148 5.60 7.90 -15.81
C ASP A 148 4.27 7.61 -15.10
N VAL A 149 3.31 8.45 -15.41
CA VAL A 149 1.98 8.43 -14.79
C VAL A 149 1.26 7.11 -15.04
N GLN A 150 1.28 6.60 -16.28
CA GLN A 150 0.56 5.38 -16.64
C GLN A 150 1.15 4.16 -15.93
N ARG A 151 2.47 4.05 -15.89
CA ARG A 151 3.14 2.97 -15.16
C ARG A 151 2.87 3.04 -13.66
N ARG A 152 2.84 4.25 -13.10
CA ARG A 152 2.52 4.45 -11.67
C ARG A 152 1.11 3.97 -11.37
N ILE A 153 0.12 4.38 -12.17
CA ILE A 153 -1.28 3.98 -12.02
C ILE A 153 -1.42 2.45 -12.12
N ARG A 154 -0.87 1.83 -13.18
CA ARG A 154 -0.93 0.37 -13.36
C ARG A 154 -0.23 -0.38 -12.22
N ARG A 155 0.87 0.14 -11.68
CA ARG A 155 1.56 -0.44 -10.51
C ARG A 155 0.71 -0.39 -9.26
N ILE A 156 -0.02 0.69 -9.02
CA ILE A 156 -0.94 0.76 -7.88
C ILE A 156 -2.09 -0.22 -8.09
N ALA A 157 -2.69 -0.25 -9.27
CA ALA A 157 -3.78 -1.16 -9.62
C ALA A 157 -3.40 -2.65 -9.48
N ALA A 158 -2.14 -3.01 -9.78
CA ALA A 158 -1.64 -4.39 -9.67
C ALA A 158 -1.73 -4.96 -8.24
N ASN A 159 -1.82 -4.12 -7.20
CA ASN A 159 -2.06 -4.61 -5.84
C ASN A 159 -3.41 -5.35 -5.71
N GLY A 160 -4.41 -5.02 -6.54
CA GLY A 160 -5.69 -5.71 -6.56
C GLY A 160 -5.61 -7.18 -7.00
N GLU A 161 -4.50 -7.63 -7.59
CA GLU A 161 -4.31 -9.07 -7.87
C GLU A 161 -4.08 -9.89 -6.59
N LEU A 162 -3.42 -9.30 -5.60
CA LEU A 162 -3.14 -9.94 -4.30
C LEU A 162 -4.19 -9.59 -3.24
N VAL A 163 -4.85 -8.43 -3.40
CA VAL A 163 -5.86 -7.91 -2.48
C VAL A 163 -7.11 -7.55 -3.29
N PRO A 164 -7.98 -8.53 -3.59
CA PRO A 164 -9.04 -8.39 -4.60
C PRO A 164 -10.08 -7.29 -4.35
N ASP A 165 -10.29 -6.89 -3.08
CA ASP A 165 -11.21 -5.81 -2.75
C ASP A 165 -10.63 -4.42 -3.05
N PHE A 166 -9.29 -4.30 -3.17
CA PHE A 166 -8.63 -3.04 -3.49
C PHE A 166 -8.83 -2.67 -4.96
N SER A 167 -9.26 -1.44 -5.22
CA SER A 167 -9.37 -0.87 -6.57
C SER A 167 -9.00 0.61 -6.60
N LEU A 168 -8.68 1.15 -7.78
CA LEU A 168 -8.47 2.59 -7.95
C LEU A 168 -9.77 3.38 -7.83
N GLU A 169 -10.93 2.74 -8.03
CA GLU A 169 -12.23 3.33 -7.74
C GLU A 169 -12.37 3.65 -6.24
N MET A 170 -12.09 2.68 -5.37
CA MET A 170 -12.13 2.91 -3.92
C MET A 170 -11.10 3.96 -3.49
N LEU A 171 -9.91 3.93 -4.08
CA LEU A 171 -8.86 4.91 -3.82
C LEU A 171 -9.29 6.32 -4.25
N HIS A 172 -9.94 6.45 -5.41
CA HIS A 172 -10.50 7.71 -5.89
C HIS A 172 -11.58 8.24 -4.93
N LEU A 173 -12.50 7.38 -4.46
CA LEU A 173 -13.55 7.77 -3.51
C LEU A 173 -12.95 8.25 -2.18
N LEU A 174 -11.92 7.59 -1.67
CA LEU A 174 -11.20 8.02 -0.48
C LEU A 174 -10.59 9.41 -0.66
N SER A 175 -9.83 9.60 -1.75
CA SER A 175 -9.19 10.88 -2.05
C SER A 175 -10.20 12.00 -2.33
N GLN A 176 -11.36 11.66 -2.90
CA GLN A 176 -12.45 12.59 -3.12
C GLN A 176 -13.09 13.03 -1.79
N ALA A 177 -13.29 12.11 -0.87
CA ALA A 177 -13.82 12.40 0.47
C ALA A 177 -12.84 13.26 1.28
N ASP A 178 -11.55 12.91 1.27
CA ASP A 178 -10.47 13.67 1.89
C ASP A 178 -10.43 15.10 1.34
N THR A 179 -10.36 15.27 0.02
CA THR A 179 -10.33 16.60 -0.62
C THR A 179 -11.57 17.42 -0.30
N ARG A 180 -12.76 16.82 -0.31
CA ARG A 180 -14.01 17.51 0.04
C ARG A 180 -14.10 17.87 1.53
N GLY A 181 -13.38 17.15 2.39
CA GLY A 181 -13.22 17.42 3.81
C GLY A 181 -12.34 18.62 4.12
N ARG A 182 -11.48 19.07 3.21
CA ARG A 182 -10.57 20.21 3.41
C ARG A 182 -11.28 21.55 3.32
N ILE A 183 -10.80 22.53 4.09
CA ILE A 183 -11.15 23.95 3.96
C ILE A 183 -9.96 24.64 3.30
N CYS A 184 -10.01 24.83 1.96
CA CYS A 184 -8.98 25.50 1.19
C CYS A 184 -9.56 26.22 -0.03
N GLU A 185 -8.83 27.20 -0.57
CA GLU A 185 -9.25 27.97 -1.74
C GLU A 185 -9.20 27.14 -3.03
N ASP A 186 -8.17 26.31 -3.23
CA ASP A 186 -7.93 25.54 -4.44
C ASP A 186 -8.70 24.20 -4.53
N LYS A 187 -9.84 24.10 -3.81
CA LYS A 187 -10.62 22.85 -3.74
C LYS A 187 -11.15 22.42 -5.11
N SER A 188 -11.60 23.38 -5.95
CA SER A 188 -12.12 23.09 -7.30
C SER A 188 -11.09 22.42 -8.19
N ASP A 189 -9.85 22.92 -8.18
CA ASP A 189 -8.76 22.39 -8.97
C ASP A 189 -8.36 20.99 -8.51
N SER A 190 -8.37 20.79 -7.19
CA SER A 190 -8.13 19.47 -6.60
C SER A 190 -9.19 18.44 -7.01
N ILE A 191 -10.46 18.82 -7.04
CA ILE A 191 -11.56 17.95 -7.50
C ILE A 191 -11.40 17.64 -9.00
N THR A 192 -11.06 18.64 -9.82
CA THR A 192 -10.80 18.44 -11.26
C THR A 192 -9.66 17.46 -11.48
N ASN A 193 -8.59 17.55 -10.70
CA ASN A 193 -7.48 16.60 -10.77
C ASN A 193 -7.92 15.17 -10.43
N LEU A 194 -8.80 14.99 -9.45
CA LEU A 194 -9.34 13.66 -9.11
C LEU A 194 -10.23 13.09 -10.24
N GLU A 195 -11.02 13.93 -10.89
CA GLU A 195 -11.82 13.52 -12.06
C GLU A 195 -10.92 13.08 -13.21
N LEU A 196 -9.85 13.83 -13.51
CA LEU A 196 -8.85 13.48 -14.52
C LEU A 196 -8.14 12.15 -14.19
N PHE A 197 -7.82 11.93 -12.90
CA PHE A 197 -7.27 10.65 -12.46
C PHE A 197 -8.24 9.50 -12.76
N ALA A 198 -9.51 9.64 -12.40
CA ALA A 198 -10.51 8.61 -12.66
C ALA A 198 -10.66 8.30 -14.16
N GLU A 199 -10.74 9.35 -15.01
CA GLU A 199 -10.83 9.18 -16.47
C GLU A 199 -9.59 8.50 -17.05
N LEU A 200 -8.40 8.85 -16.57
CA LEU A 200 -7.16 8.17 -16.98
C LEU A 200 -7.17 6.70 -16.56
N CYS A 201 -7.56 6.38 -15.32
CA CYS A 201 -7.66 5.00 -14.85
C CYS A 201 -8.66 4.17 -15.68
N LYS A 202 -9.80 4.75 -16.07
CA LYS A 202 -10.79 4.12 -16.95
C LYS A 202 -10.20 3.89 -18.34
N SER A 203 -9.50 4.87 -18.92
CA SER A 203 -8.84 4.73 -20.23
C SER A 203 -7.75 3.66 -20.25
N LEU A 204 -7.12 3.41 -19.10
CA LEU A 204 -6.13 2.35 -18.89
C LEU A 204 -6.76 1.00 -18.49
N PHE A 205 -8.10 0.92 -18.42
CA PHE A 205 -8.86 -0.27 -18.04
C PHE A 205 -8.46 -0.85 -16.67
N CYS A 206 -8.12 0.02 -15.72
CA CYS A 206 -7.70 -0.39 -14.38
C CYS A 206 -8.36 0.39 -13.24
N PHE A 207 -9.55 0.98 -13.47
CA PHE A 207 -10.25 1.76 -12.45
C PHE A 207 -10.90 0.87 -11.38
N ASP A 208 -11.66 -0.12 -11.78
CA ASP A 208 -12.42 -1.05 -10.94
C ASP A 208 -11.73 -2.41 -10.72
N LYS A 209 -10.65 -2.68 -11.44
CA LYS A 209 -9.91 -3.94 -11.43
C LYS A 209 -8.45 -3.71 -11.78
N PRO A 210 -7.54 -4.67 -11.50
CA PRO A 210 -6.15 -4.61 -11.96
C PRO A 210 -6.03 -4.51 -13.49
N SER A 211 -4.94 -3.88 -13.97
CA SER A 211 -4.63 -3.85 -15.40
C SER A 211 -4.44 -5.26 -15.94
N SER A 212 -4.99 -5.51 -17.14
CA SER A 212 -4.71 -6.73 -17.86
C SER A 212 -3.40 -6.60 -18.64
N PHE A 213 -2.53 -7.60 -18.51
CA PHE A 213 -1.32 -7.78 -19.31
C PHE A 213 -1.42 -9.08 -20.10
N PRO A 214 -0.74 -9.20 -21.25
CA PRO A 214 -0.76 -10.42 -22.05
C PRO A 214 -0.20 -11.64 -21.29
N ASP A 215 0.82 -11.41 -20.49
CA ASP A 215 1.50 -12.42 -19.66
C ASP A 215 2.23 -11.77 -18.47
N LYS A 216 2.62 -12.59 -17.50
CA LYS A 216 3.31 -12.13 -16.26
C LYS A 216 4.73 -11.59 -16.50
N TYR A 217 5.40 -12.02 -17.56
CA TYR A 217 6.72 -11.48 -17.89
C TYR A 217 6.65 -10.07 -18.45
N THR A 218 5.64 -9.82 -19.30
CA THR A 218 5.32 -8.47 -19.81
C THR A 218 4.97 -7.52 -18.67
N GLU A 219 4.07 -7.96 -17.79
CA GLU A 219 3.71 -7.19 -16.58
C GLU A 219 4.93 -6.86 -15.73
N PHE A 220 5.71 -7.86 -15.35
CA PHE A 220 6.93 -7.68 -14.57
C PHE A 220 7.90 -6.72 -15.25
N SER A 221 8.16 -6.90 -16.53
CA SER A 221 9.08 -6.08 -17.30
C SER A 221 8.62 -4.63 -17.40
N TYR A 222 7.34 -4.39 -17.71
CA TYR A 222 6.75 -3.06 -17.76
C TYR A 222 6.78 -2.38 -16.39
N LEU A 223 6.26 -3.03 -15.36
CA LEU A 223 6.19 -2.46 -14.01
C LEU A 223 7.59 -2.20 -13.41
N ASN A 224 8.63 -2.90 -13.86
CA ASN A 224 10.02 -2.66 -13.43
C ASN A 224 10.79 -1.69 -14.34
N GLY A 225 10.12 -0.97 -15.21
CA GLY A 225 10.70 0.19 -15.91
C GLY A 225 11.20 -0.10 -17.32
N LYS A 226 10.98 -1.30 -17.89
CA LYS A 226 11.29 -1.52 -19.31
C LYS A 226 10.38 -0.65 -20.16
N ASN A 227 10.96 0.00 -21.17
CA ASN A 227 10.19 0.78 -22.14
C ASN A 227 9.59 -0.14 -23.21
N ILE A 228 8.41 -0.68 -22.91
CA ILE A 228 7.66 -1.64 -23.74
C ILE A 228 6.19 -1.24 -23.76
N THR A 229 5.47 -1.72 -24.76
CA THR A 229 4.02 -1.58 -24.87
C THR A 229 3.35 -2.61 -23.96
N PRO A 230 2.63 -2.21 -22.92
CA PRO A 230 2.09 -3.14 -21.91
C PRO A 230 0.97 -4.05 -22.43
N GLU A 231 0.35 -3.71 -23.56
CA GLU A 231 -0.73 -4.47 -24.22
C GLU A 231 -0.21 -5.58 -25.15
N LEU A 232 1.10 -5.58 -25.47
CA LEU A 232 1.70 -6.56 -26.38
C LEU A 232 2.64 -7.50 -25.62
N PRO A 233 2.65 -8.82 -25.97
CA PRO A 233 3.59 -9.75 -25.36
C PRO A 233 5.02 -9.29 -25.55
N PHE A 234 5.76 -9.15 -24.46
CA PHE A 234 7.19 -8.85 -24.53
C PHE A 234 7.99 -10.13 -24.71
N TYR A 235 8.98 -10.09 -25.60
CA TYR A 235 9.82 -11.26 -25.87
C TYR A 235 10.47 -11.77 -24.56
N ASN A 236 10.11 -13.00 -24.21
CA ASN A 236 10.59 -13.67 -23.01
C ASN A 236 11.81 -14.54 -23.36
N ASP A 237 12.99 -14.10 -22.94
CA ASP A 237 14.25 -14.81 -23.08
C ASP A 237 14.66 -15.56 -21.80
N THR A 238 13.75 -15.73 -20.86
CA THR A 238 14.01 -16.52 -19.64
C THR A 238 14.15 -17.99 -19.99
N TRP A 239 15.16 -18.63 -19.41
CA TRP A 239 15.51 -20.02 -19.72
C TRP A 239 15.64 -20.90 -18.49
N GLY A 240 15.41 -20.38 -17.31
CA GLY A 240 15.57 -21.10 -16.04
C GLY A 240 14.57 -20.70 -14.99
N GLU A 241 14.59 -21.43 -13.91
CA GLU A 241 13.76 -21.20 -12.73
C GLU A 241 14.64 -20.88 -11.53
N VAL A 242 14.26 -19.89 -10.72
CA VAL A 242 14.91 -19.55 -9.46
C VAL A 242 13.93 -19.76 -8.31
N ILE A 243 14.28 -20.65 -7.40
CA ILE A 243 13.50 -20.93 -6.20
C ILE A 243 14.02 -20.06 -5.05
N LEU A 244 13.23 -19.09 -4.60
CA LEU A 244 13.57 -18.24 -3.48
C LEU A 244 12.96 -18.78 -2.18
N MET A 245 13.81 -19.22 -1.25
CA MET A 245 13.38 -19.69 0.06
C MET A 245 13.36 -18.54 1.07
N SER A 246 12.17 -18.21 1.56
CA SER A 246 11.97 -17.16 2.57
C SER A 246 11.18 -17.72 3.76
N ALA A 247 11.80 -17.71 4.94
CA ALA A 247 11.17 -18.15 6.18
C ALA A 247 11.93 -17.62 7.40
N LEU A 248 11.29 -17.63 8.56
CA LEU A 248 11.93 -17.25 9.83
C LEU A 248 13.07 -18.22 10.19
N PRO A 249 14.07 -17.77 10.98
CA PRO A 249 15.09 -18.67 11.53
C PRO A 249 14.46 -19.83 12.30
N GLY A 250 14.99 -21.05 12.10
CA GLY A 250 14.53 -22.23 12.84
C GLY A 250 13.24 -22.90 12.34
N THR A 251 12.63 -22.42 11.26
CA THR A 251 11.36 -22.98 10.73
C THR A 251 11.53 -24.23 9.85
N GLY A 252 12.72 -24.79 9.76
CA GLY A 252 12.98 -26.01 8.97
C GLY A 252 13.29 -25.76 7.49
N LYS A 253 13.55 -24.52 7.06
CA LYS A 253 13.87 -24.15 5.69
C LYS A 253 15.01 -25.01 5.10
N ASP A 254 16.09 -25.20 5.85
CA ASP A 254 17.27 -25.96 5.37
C ASP A 254 16.96 -27.45 5.25
N THR A 255 16.09 -28.00 6.11
CA THR A 255 15.61 -29.37 6.01
C THR A 255 14.77 -29.54 4.74
N TYR A 256 13.84 -28.63 4.50
CA TYR A 256 12.99 -28.65 3.31
C TYR A 256 13.82 -28.59 2.01
N ILE A 257 14.85 -27.71 1.96
CA ILE A 257 15.76 -27.63 0.80
C ILE A 257 16.48 -28.97 0.58
N LYS A 258 17.01 -29.59 1.63
CA LYS A 258 17.71 -30.87 1.52
C LYS A 258 16.81 -32.00 1.02
N GLU A 259 15.56 -32.02 1.43
CA GLU A 259 14.60 -33.05 1.04
C GLU A 259 14.08 -32.87 -0.40
N HIS A 260 13.86 -31.62 -0.84
CA HIS A 260 13.15 -31.36 -2.08
C HIS A 260 14.05 -30.81 -3.20
N PHE A 261 15.14 -30.10 -2.86
CA PHE A 261 15.96 -29.34 -3.82
C PHE A 261 17.45 -29.63 -3.70
N SER A 262 17.85 -30.77 -3.10
CA SER A 262 19.28 -31.16 -2.93
C SER A 262 20.05 -31.32 -4.23
N HIS A 263 19.34 -31.51 -5.34
CA HIS A 263 19.91 -31.63 -6.69
C HIS A 263 20.18 -30.30 -7.38
N LEU A 264 19.71 -29.20 -6.80
CA LEU A 264 19.90 -27.86 -7.37
C LEU A 264 21.06 -27.12 -6.71
N PRO A 265 21.80 -26.30 -7.47
CA PRO A 265 22.81 -25.43 -6.88
C PRO A 265 22.17 -24.41 -5.95
N MET A 266 22.76 -24.22 -4.78
CA MET A 266 22.22 -23.32 -3.74
C MET A 266 23.20 -22.19 -3.45
N ILE A 267 22.63 -20.98 -3.24
CA ILE A 267 23.36 -19.83 -2.71
C ILE A 267 22.76 -19.46 -1.36
N SER A 268 23.53 -19.63 -0.30
CA SER A 268 23.14 -19.32 1.07
C SER A 268 23.97 -18.16 1.63
N PRO A 269 23.35 -17.02 1.94
CA PRO A 269 24.04 -15.94 2.63
C PRO A 269 24.60 -16.36 4.00
N ASP A 270 23.98 -17.33 4.68
CA ASP A 270 24.47 -17.87 5.95
C ASP A 270 25.78 -18.64 5.79
N GLU A 271 25.91 -19.44 4.74
CA GLU A 271 27.13 -20.15 4.42
C GLU A 271 28.24 -19.18 4.00
N ILE A 272 27.91 -18.20 3.17
CA ILE A 272 28.86 -17.15 2.78
C ILE A 272 29.35 -16.36 4.00
N ARG A 273 28.48 -16.05 4.97
CA ARG A 273 28.88 -15.42 6.23
C ARG A 273 29.89 -16.26 7.02
N LYS A 274 29.64 -17.56 7.11
CA LYS A 274 30.55 -18.49 7.78
C LYS A 274 31.91 -18.55 7.07
N GLU A 275 31.90 -18.65 5.76
CA GLU A 275 33.09 -18.65 4.93
C GLU A 275 33.94 -17.37 5.09
N LEU A 276 33.28 -16.22 5.10
CA LEU A 276 33.96 -14.94 5.26
C LEU A 276 34.23 -14.53 6.72
N GLY A 277 33.81 -15.31 7.70
CA GLY A 277 33.93 -14.98 9.13
C GLY A 277 33.12 -13.75 9.55
N ILE A 278 32.04 -13.41 8.83
CA ILE A 278 31.22 -12.23 9.09
C ILE A 278 30.05 -12.60 9.98
N ARG A 279 29.88 -11.87 11.10
CA ARG A 279 28.73 -12.06 12.00
C ARG A 279 27.42 -11.56 11.35
N PRO A 280 26.25 -12.16 11.69
CA PRO A 280 24.95 -11.72 11.15
C PRO A 280 24.65 -10.22 11.37
N THR A 281 25.16 -9.63 12.43
CA THR A 281 25.03 -8.20 12.77
C THR A 281 26.13 -7.32 12.18
N GLY A 282 27.14 -7.91 11.52
CA GLY A 282 28.23 -7.19 10.89
C GLY A 282 27.87 -6.59 9.52
N ASN A 283 28.84 -5.90 8.90
CA ASN A 283 28.64 -5.35 7.57
C ASN A 283 28.46 -6.48 6.52
N GLN A 284 27.29 -6.54 5.92
CA GLN A 284 26.89 -7.58 4.96
C GLN A 284 27.34 -7.29 3.51
N GLY A 285 27.99 -6.15 3.24
CA GLY A 285 28.36 -5.75 1.87
C GLY A 285 29.13 -6.83 1.10
N LYS A 286 30.16 -7.41 1.71
CA LYS A 286 30.95 -8.50 1.10
C LYS A 286 30.14 -9.78 0.87
N VAL A 287 29.21 -10.10 1.79
CA VAL A 287 28.31 -11.25 1.65
C VAL A 287 27.40 -11.08 0.44
N ILE A 288 26.81 -9.90 0.28
CA ILE A 288 25.93 -9.57 -0.84
C ILE A 288 26.71 -9.60 -2.16
N THR A 289 27.91 -9.03 -2.19
CA THR A 289 28.77 -9.03 -3.39
C THR A 289 29.09 -10.47 -3.83
N LEU A 290 29.58 -11.31 -2.92
CA LEU A 290 29.91 -12.69 -3.24
C LEU A 290 28.69 -13.53 -3.61
N ALA A 291 27.54 -13.29 -2.97
CA ALA A 291 26.27 -13.93 -3.35
C ALA A 291 25.86 -13.57 -4.79
N LYS A 292 26.00 -12.29 -5.18
CA LYS A 292 25.75 -11.84 -6.55
C LYS A 292 26.73 -12.44 -7.55
N GLU A 293 28.01 -12.48 -7.24
CA GLU A 293 29.02 -13.10 -8.10
C GLU A 293 28.72 -14.59 -8.34
N ARG A 294 28.36 -15.33 -7.29
CA ARG A 294 27.96 -16.75 -7.43
C ARG A 294 26.66 -16.90 -8.22
N PHE A 295 25.72 -16.00 -8.04
CA PHE A 295 24.46 -16.01 -8.77
C PHE A 295 24.69 -15.77 -10.27
N TYR A 296 25.40 -14.74 -10.63
CA TYR A 296 25.65 -14.38 -12.03
C TYR A 296 26.72 -15.25 -12.69
N GLY A 297 27.75 -15.66 -11.95
CA GLY A 297 28.86 -16.45 -12.49
C GLY A 297 28.66 -17.97 -12.51
N GLY A 298 27.81 -18.48 -11.61
CA GLY A 298 27.59 -19.92 -11.44
C GLY A 298 26.24 -20.43 -11.94
N LEU A 299 25.17 -19.65 -11.79
CA LEU A 299 23.84 -20.09 -12.16
C LEU A 299 23.39 -19.61 -13.55
N PHE A 300 23.98 -18.55 -14.07
CA PHE A 300 23.62 -17.95 -15.37
C PHE A 300 24.66 -18.16 -16.49
N VAL A 301 25.66 -19.00 -16.28
CA VAL A 301 26.53 -19.40 -17.41
C VAL A 301 25.72 -20.32 -18.31
N ARG A 302 25.35 -19.82 -19.49
CA ARG A 302 24.81 -20.66 -20.56
C ARG A 302 25.87 -21.74 -20.87
N ALA A 303 25.49 -23.01 -20.69
CA ALA A 303 26.26 -24.12 -21.21
C ALA A 303 26.30 -24.05 -22.75
#